data_ee9ece19b6396cb229dcb2198f83bbfb
#
_entry.id   ee9ece19b6396cb229dcb2198f83bbfb
#
_cell.length_a   1.000
_cell.length_b   1.000
_cell.length_c   1.000
_cell.angle_alpha   90.00
_cell.angle_beta   90.00
_cell.angle_gamma   90.00
#
_symmetry.space_group_name_H-M   'P 1'
#
loop_
_entity.id
_entity.type
_entity.pdbx_description
1 polymer ?
#
loop_
_entity_poly.entity_id
_entity_poly.type
_entity_poly.pdbx_seq_one_letter_code
_entity_poly.pdbx_strand_id
1 'polypeptide(L)'
;SLVGSEMCIRDSINTIGLSHCKPEWAKKAEEMGLFFQLVAPKTTDSEQKNKPTRYPTRFIDKPVRSGQQVYAEKSDLIITSLVSEGSEIAADGNIQVYAPVRGRVFAGASGDISARIFILSMQAQMVCIAGIYRLFEQCLPDSLNKKSVSIVLLDNKLSILGVQ
;
A
#
# COMPACT_ATOMS: atom_id res chain seq x y z
N SER A 1 10.04 45.40 9.36
CA SER A 1 8.59 45.32 9.48
C SER A 1 8.18 43.98 10.08
N LEU A 2 8.27 43.88 11.40
CA LEU A 2 7.94 42.69 12.18
C LEU A 2 6.60 42.85 12.94
N VAL A 3 5.75 43.76 12.52
CA VAL A 3 4.51 44.12 13.24
C VAL A 3 3.33 43.24 12.85
N GLY A 4 3.44 42.44 11.77
CA GLY A 4 2.36 41.57 11.30
C GLY A 4 2.26 40.20 11.98
N SER A 5 3.35 39.73 12.61
CA SER A 5 3.38 38.39 13.19
C SER A 5 3.02 38.33 14.68
N GLU A 6 3.08 39.49 15.37
CA GLU A 6 2.73 39.57 16.80
C GLU A 6 1.24 39.60 17.05
N MET A 7 0.46 40.04 16.10
CA MET A 7 -1.00 40.21 16.26
C MET A 7 -1.79 38.92 16.09
N CYS A 8 -1.21 37.92 15.38
CA CYS A 8 -1.84 36.61 15.21
C CYS A 8 -1.61 35.63 16.38
N ILE A 9 -0.69 35.96 17.31
CA ILE A 9 -0.33 35.07 18.43
C ILE A 9 -1.24 35.31 19.66
N ARG A 10 -1.96 36.41 19.69
CA ARG A 10 -2.78 36.80 20.87
C ARG A 10 -4.23 36.37 20.86
N ASP A 11 -4.79 36.01 19.73
CA ASP A 11 -6.16 35.50 19.61
C ASP A 11 -6.21 34.03 19.29
N SER A 12 -6.34 33.26 20.36
CA SER A 12 -6.96 31.93 20.40
C SER A 12 -6.43 30.88 19.41
N ILE A 13 -5.17 30.46 19.57
CA ILE A 13 -4.78 29.12 19.10
C ILE A 13 -3.78 28.54 20.12
N ASN A 14 -4.08 27.34 20.64
CA ASN A 14 -3.14 26.53 21.38
C ASN A 14 -1.83 26.45 20.61
N THR A 15 -0.79 27.03 21.16
CA THR A 15 0.53 27.12 20.55
C THR A 15 1.06 25.73 20.32
N ILE A 16 1.02 25.29 19.07
CA ILE A 16 1.71 24.09 18.62
C ILE A 16 3.21 24.39 18.70
N GLY A 17 3.94 23.65 19.53
CA GLY A 17 5.34 23.89 19.82
C GLY A 17 6.21 24.01 18.57
N LEU A 18 7.12 24.97 18.58
CA LEU A 18 8.16 25.15 17.56
C LEU A 18 9.16 24.00 17.67
N SER A 19 9.10 23.08 16.70
CA SER A 19 10.12 22.03 16.50
C SER A 19 11.21 22.54 15.57
N HIS A 20 12.48 22.36 15.96
CA HIS A 20 13.66 22.78 15.20
C HIS A 20 14.02 24.25 15.25
N CYS A 21 14.22 24.82 16.44
CA CYS A 21 14.83 26.12 16.60
C CYS A 21 16.32 26.04 16.94
N LYS A 22 17.12 26.96 16.39
CA LYS A 22 18.51 27.16 16.81
C LYS A 22 18.59 27.50 18.31
N PRO A 23 19.65 27.06 19.01
CA PRO A 23 19.76 27.22 20.48
C PRO A 23 19.65 28.66 20.99
N GLU A 24 19.88 29.63 20.12
CA GLU A 24 19.77 31.06 20.44
C GLU A 24 18.32 31.53 20.66
N TRP A 25 17.34 30.83 20.08
CA TRP A 25 15.92 31.16 20.19
C TRP A 25 15.25 30.51 21.40
N ALA A 26 15.88 29.45 21.96
CA ALA A 26 15.36 28.75 23.13
C ALA A 26 15.35 29.68 24.38
N LYS A 27 16.43 30.45 24.58
CA LYS A 27 16.54 31.40 25.70
C LYS A 27 15.51 32.54 25.60
N LYS A 28 15.22 32.99 24.40
CA LYS A 28 14.28 34.09 24.16
C LYS A 28 12.81 33.66 24.29
N ALA A 29 12.53 32.39 24.05
CA ALA A 29 11.20 31.81 24.26
C ALA A 29 10.88 31.60 25.75
N GLU A 30 11.90 31.27 26.54
CA GLU A 30 11.78 31.11 28.00
C GLU A 30 11.50 32.44 28.69
N GLU A 31 12.10 33.52 28.24
CA GLU A 31 11.83 34.88 28.72
C GLU A 31 10.39 35.39 28.41
N MET A 32 9.76 34.81 27.35
CA MET A 32 8.38 35.17 26.96
C MET A 32 7.34 34.21 27.53
N GLY A 33 7.71 33.30 28.47
CA GLY A 33 6.79 32.38 29.13
C GLY A 33 6.16 31.32 28.21
N LEU A 34 6.82 31.03 27.10
CA LEU A 34 6.40 29.97 26.19
C LEU A 34 7.04 28.66 26.63
N PHE A 35 6.22 27.66 26.88
CA PHE A 35 6.69 26.32 27.22
C PHE A 35 7.47 25.72 26.06
N PHE A 36 8.77 25.59 26.23
CA PHE A 36 9.64 24.89 25.28
C PHE A 36 9.73 23.44 25.71
N GLN A 37 8.92 22.59 25.12
CA GLN A 37 9.13 21.16 25.24
C GLN A 37 10.24 20.78 24.24
N LEU A 38 11.44 20.57 24.76
CA LEU A 38 12.47 19.83 24.02
C LEU A 38 11.89 18.46 23.70
N VAL A 39 11.18 18.38 22.58
CA VAL A 39 11.01 17.10 21.91
C VAL A 39 12.42 16.76 21.46
N ALA A 40 13.11 15.94 22.26
CA ALA A 40 14.31 15.26 21.79
C ALA A 40 13.97 14.82 20.36
N PRO A 41 14.85 15.06 19.37
CA PRO A 41 14.64 14.49 18.08
C PRO A 41 14.39 13.02 18.37
N LYS A 42 13.17 12.54 18.15
CA LYS A 42 12.99 11.14 17.89
C LYS A 42 13.94 10.93 16.72
N THR A 43 15.14 10.49 17.05
CA THR A 43 15.93 9.74 16.10
C THR A 43 14.91 8.81 15.51
N THR A 44 14.47 9.18 14.33
CA THR A 44 13.87 8.23 13.43
C THR A 44 15.02 7.28 13.14
N ASP A 45 15.30 6.40 14.10
CA ASP A 45 15.88 5.10 13.84
C ASP A 45 14.83 4.39 12.99
N SER A 46 14.70 4.89 11.76
CA SER A 46 14.12 4.15 10.66
C SER A 46 15.08 3.06 10.17
N GLU A 47 15.98 2.63 11.01
CA GLU A 47 16.57 1.30 11.03
C GLU A 47 15.86 0.40 12.05
N GLN A 48 14.55 0.49 12.14
CA GLN A 48 13.83 -0.73 12.34
C GLN A 48 14.12 -1.57 11.07
N LYS A 49 15.19 -2.35 11.15
CA LYS A 49 15.23 -3.62 10.46
C LYS A 49 13.86 -4.24 10.71
N ASN A 50 12.95 -4.04 9.76
CA ASN A 50 11.73 -4.80 9.65
C ASN A 50 12.18 -6.26 9.62
N LYS A 51 12.28 -6.88 10.79
CA LYS A 51 12.05 -8.32 10.84
C LYS A 51 10.71 -8.46 10.16
N PRO A 52 10.62 -9.14 9.02
CA PRO A 52 9.34 -9.34 8.39
C PRO A 52 8.48 -10.03 9.43
N THR A 53 7.53 -9.30 9.99
CA THR A 53 6.50 -9.89 10.81
C THR A 53 5.73 -10.77 9.83
N ARG A 54 6.08 -12.05 9.79
CA ARG A 54 5.42 -13.02 8.92
C ARG A 54 4.00 -13.17 9.45
N TYR A 55 3.09 -12.46 8.84
CA TYR A 55 1.68 -12.71 9.03
C TYR A 55 1.34 -14.05 8.36
N PRO A 56 0.49 -14.88 8.98
CA PRO A 56 0.10 -16.14 8.40
C PRO A 56 -0.60 -15.88 7.05
N THR A 57 -0.16 -16.56 6.01
CA THR A 57 -0.78 -16.48 4.69
C THR A 57 -2.26 -16.86 4.77
N ARG A 58 -3.13 -16.05 4.19
CA ARG A 58 -4.56 -16.35 4.11
C ARG A 58 -4.81 -17.33 2.98
N PHE A 59 -5.41 -18.46 3.31
CA PHE A 59 -5.71 -19.51 2.36
C PHE A 59 -7.21 -19.61 2.11
N ILE A 60 -7.63 -19.68 0.84
CA ILE A 60 -9.02 -19.78 0.42
C ILE A 60 -9.17 -20.93 -0.59
N ASP A 61 -9.97 -21.91 -0.21
CA ASP A 61 -10.29 -23.10 -0.99
C ASP A 61 -11.68 -23.01 -1.67
N LYS A 62 -12.47 -21.98 -1.32
CA LYS A 62 -13.82 -21.78 -1.83
C LYS A 62 -13.85 -20.81 -3.00
N PRO A 63 -14.76 -21.01 -3.98
CA PRO A 63 -14.92 -20.07 -5.08
C PRO A 63 -15.32 -18.68 -4.58
N VAL A 64 -14.65 -17.65 -5.09
CA VAL A 64 -15.03 -16.25 -4.87
C VAL A 64 -16.04 -15.86 -5.95
N ARG A 65 -17.27 -15.63 -5.53
CA ARG A 65 -18.39 -15.36 -6.45
C ARG A 65 -18.54 -13.87 -6.73
N SER A 66 -19.27 -13.55 -7.82
CA SER A 66 -19.61 -12.17 -8.18
C SER A 66 -20.17 -11.39 -6.99
N GLY A 67 -19.71 -10.15 -6.81
CA GLY A 67 -20.06 -9.30 -5.67
C GLY A 67 -19.36 -9.61 -4.37
N GLN A 68 -18.56 -10.68 -4.29
CA GLN A 68 -17.75 -10.97 -3.11
C GLN A 68 -16.40 -10.26 -3.19
N GLN A 69 -15.97 -9.78 -2.03
CA GLN A 69 -14.66 -9.18 -1.82
C GLN A 69 -13.90 -9.98 -0.77
N VAL A 70 -12.64 -10.24 -1.06
CA VAL A 70 -11.72 -10.94 -0.15
C VAL A 70 -10.51 -10.05 0.04
N TYR A 71 -10.21 -9.69 1.29
CA TYR A 71 -9.03 -8.91 1.63
C TYR A 71 -8.16 -9.65 2.65
N ALA A 72 -6.90 -9.83 2.33
CA ALA A 72 -5.87 -10.41 3.21
C ALA A 72 -5.01 -9.28 3.80
N GLU A 73 -5.43 -8.78 4.98
CA GLU A 73 -4.71 -7.72 5.68
C GLU A 73 -3.37 -8.22 6.19
N LYS A 74 -2.30 -7.45 5.91
CA LYS A 74 -0.91 -7.70 6.33
C LYS A 74 -0.41 -9.11 6.03
N SER A 75 -0.94 -9.75 4.99
CA SER A 75 -0.63 -11.14 4.66
C SER A 75 -0.65 -11.39 3.15
N ASP A 76 -0.08 -12.51 2.76
CA ASP A 76 -0.23 -13.04 1.42
C ASP A 76 -1.57 -13.77 1.27
N LEU A 77 -2.07 -13.83 0.05
CA LEU A 77 -3.32 -14.51 -0.28
C LEU A 77 -3.08 -15.67 -1.25
N ILE A 78 -3.51 -16.85 -0.86
CA ILE A 78 -3.49 -18.03 -1.71
C ILE A 78 -4.93 -18.49 -1.97
N ILE A 79 -5.28 -18.65 -3.24
CA ILE A 79 -6.61 -19.11 -3.66
C ILE A 79 -6.44 -20.33 -4.57
N THR A 80 -7.11 -21.41 -4.22
CA THR A 80 -7.09 -22.66 -5.02
C THR A 80 -8.35 -22.86 -5.84
N SER A 81 -9.31 -21.94 -5.72
CA SER A 81 -10.60 -22.07 -6.38
C SER A 81 -10.90 -20.87 -7.30
N LEU A 82 -11.91 -21.01 -8.16
CA LEU A 82 -12.31 -20.03 -9.16
C LEU A 82 -12.59 -18.64 -8.55
N VAL A 83 -12.04 -17.60 -9.17
CA VAL A 83 -12.37 -16.19 -8.92
C VAL A 83 -13.27 -15.72 -10.05
N SER A 84 -14.57 -15.56 -9.74
CA SER A 84 -15.61 -15.24 -10.73
C SER A 84 -15.53 -13.80 -11.20
N GLU A 85 -16.14 -13.53 -12.34
CA GLU A 85 -16.34 -12.18 -12.84
C GLU A 85 -17.12 -11.32 -11.85
N GLY A 86 -16.74 -10.03 -11.70
CA GLY A 86 -17.37 -9.11 -10.74
C GLY A 86 -16.99 -9.38 -9.27
N SER A 87 -16.06 -10.28 -8.99
CA SER A 87 -15.46 -10.44 -7.66
C SER A 87 -14.16 -9.68 -7.54
N GLU A 88 -13.75 -9.41 -6.29
CA GLU A 88 -12.51 -8.71 -5.98
C GLU A 88 -11.68 -9.50 -4.97
N ILE A 89 -10.39 -9.61 -5.23
CA ILE A 89 -9.43 -10.17 -4.31
C ILE A 89 -8.31 -9.18 -4.07
N ALA A 90 -7.98 -8.95 -2.81
CA ALA A 90 -6.95 -8.01 -2.41
C ALA A 90 -6.04 -8.61 -1.33
N ALA A 91 -4.77 -8.24 -1.34
CA ALA A 91 -3.81 -8.56 -0.30
C ALA A 91 -2.79 -7.44 -0.12
N ASP A 92 -2.31 -7.25 1.10
CA ASP A 92 -1.19 -6.33 1.35
C ASP A 92 0.13 -6.89 0.82
N GLY A 93 0.28 -8.20 0.78
CA GLY A 93 1.42 -8.91 0.22
C GLY A 93 1.14 -9.47 -1.18
N ASN A 94 1.67 -10.67 -1.42
CA ASN A 94 1.55 -11.37 -2.68
C ASN A 94 0.18 -12.05 -2.85
N ILE A 95 -0.23 -12.25 -4.11
CA ILE A 95 -1.42 -13.02 -4.44
C ILE A 95 -1.04 -14.19 -5.34
N GLN A 96 -1.46 -15.38 -4.95
CA GLN A 96 -1.25 -16.59 -5.74
C GLN A 96 -2.60 -17.27 -5.98
N VAL A 97 -2.98 -17.42 -7.25
CA VAL A 97 -4.24 -18.06 -7.62
C VAL A 97 -3.96 -19.26 -8.52
N TYR A 98 -4.23 -20.45 -8.00
CA TYR A 98 -4.06 -21.72 -8.70
C TYR A 98 -5.31 -22.16 -9.48
N ALA A 99 -6.14 -21.19 -9.87
CA ALA A 99 -7.39 -21.42 -10.58
C ALA A 99 -7.63 -20.28 -11.61
N PRO A 100 -8.65 -20.38 -12.46
CA PRO A 100 -9.03 -19.30 -13.35
C PRO A 100 -9.46 -18.05 -12.59
N VAL A 101 -8.95 -16.88 -12.99
CA VAL A 101 -9.30 -15.58 -12.44
C VAL A 101 -10.00 -14.76 -13.50
N ARG A 102 -11.27 -14.41 -13.24
CA ARG A 102 -12.09 -13.53 -14.10
C ARG A 102 -12.43 -12.21 -13.44
N GLY A 103 -12.17 -12.06 -12.15
CA GLY A 103 -12.44 -10.86 -11.37
C GLY A 103 -11.30 -9.85 -11.38
N ARG A 104 -11.27 -9.02 -10.35
CA ARG A 104 -10.26 -7.98 -10.12
C ARG A 104 -9.27 -8.42 -9.05
N VAL A 105 -7.98 -8.13 -9.26
CA VAL A 105 -6.87 -8.58 -8.39
C VAL A 105 -6.04 -7.39 -7.95
N PHE A 106 -5.86 -7.22 -6.64
CA PHE A 106 -5.12 -6.12 -6.03
C PHE A 106 -4.05 -6.64 -5.08
N ALA A 107 -2.80 -6.69 -5.49
CA ALA A 107 -1.66 -7.01 -4.62
C ALA A 107 -0.98 -5.74 -4.11
N GLY A 108 -0.27 -5.84 -2.99
CA GLY A 108 0.41 -4.70 -2.40
C GLY A 108 -0.55 -3.57 -2.03
N ALA A 109 -1.74 -3.88 -1.49
CA ALA A 109 -2.77 -2.89 -1.18
C ALA A 109 -2.31 -1.85 -0.15
N SER A 110 -1.36 -2.20 0.71
CA SER A 110 -0.68 -1.29 1.65
C SER A 110 0.39 -0.39 1.01
N GLY A 111 0.63 -0.51 -0.31
CA GLY A 111 1.67 0.22 -1.03
C GLY A 111 2.96 -0.57 -1.25
N ASP A 112 2.95 -1.88 -1.06
CA ASP A 112 4.11 -2.74 -1.30
C ASP A 112 4.35 -2.92 -2.81
N ILE A 113 5.36 -2.22 -3.32
CA ILE A 113 5.80 -2.29 -4.73
C ILE A 113 6.51 -3.60 -5.05
N SER A 114 6.96 -4.35 -4.05
CA SER A 114 7.62 -5.66 -4.22
C SER A 114 6.64 -6.81 -4.36
N ALA A 115 5.34 -6.56 -4.09
CA ALA A 115 4.28 -7.54 -4.21
C ALA A 115 4.19 -8.12 -5.62
N ARG A 116 3.81 -9.39 -5.69
CA ARG A 116 3.69 -10.14 -6.95
C ARG A 116 2.34 -10.81 -7.04
N ILE A 117 1.86 -10.97 -8.27
CA ILE A 117 0.66 -11.74 -8.55
C ILE A 117 1.04 -12.93 -9.42
N PHE A 118 0.63 -14.11 -9.00
CA PHE A 118 0.71 -15.32 -9.80
C PHE A 118 -0.69 -15.85 -10.10
N ILE A 119 -0.99 -16.12 -11.36
CA ILE A 119 -2.29 -16.64 -11.80
C ILE A 119 -2.05 -17.83 -12.73
N LEU A 120 -2.63 -18.97 -12.40
CA LEU A 120 -2.51 -20.18 -13.22
C LEU A 120 -3.27 -20.08 -14.55
N SER A 121 -4.42 -19.42 -14.56
CA SER A 121 -5.22 -19.21 -15.78
C SER A 121 -5.75 -17.77 -15.82
N MET A 122 -5.06 -16.94 -16.59
CA MET A 122 -5.32 -15.51 -16.68
C MET A 122 -6.55 -15.22 -17.54
N GLN A 123 -7.58 -14.68 -16.91
CA GLN A 123 -8.80 -14.17 -17.53
C GLN A 123 -9.30 -12.92 -16.76
N ALA A 124 -8.45 -12.31 -15.95
CA ALA A 124 -8.83 -11.20 -15.08
C ALA A 124 -9.25 -9.96 -15.87
N GLN A 125 -10.23 -9.24 -15.32
CA GLN A 125 -10.67 -7.94 -15.84
C GLN A 125 -9.70 -6.82 -15.53
N MET A 126 -9.06 -6.90 -14.33
CA MET A 126 -8.10 -5.92 -13.88
C MET A 126 -7.08 -6.56 -12.95
N VAL A 127 -5.85 -6.11 -13.06
CA VAL A 127 -4.78 -6.41 -12.11
C VAL A 127 -4.16 -5.11 -11.61
N CYS A 128 -3.81 -5.07 -10.33
CA CYS A 128 -3.22 -3.91 -9.69
C CYS A 128 -2.10 -4.35 -8.73
N ILE A 129 -0.98 -3.63 -8.73
CA ILE A 129 0.08 -3.77 -7.72
C ILE A 129 0.41 -2.39 -7.19
N ALA A 130 0.33 -2.20 -5.87
CA ALA A 130 0.65 -0.95 -5.20
C ALA A 130 -0.03 0.29 -5.83
N GLY A 131 -1.31 0.16 -6.24
CA GLY A 131 -2.08 1.25 -6.85
C GLY A 131 -1.89 1.42 -8.36
N ILE A 132 -0.89 0.76 -8.96
CA ILE A 132 -0.69 0.78 -10.42
C ILE A 132 -1.47 -0.38 -11.03
N TYR A 133 -2.39 -0.06 -11.91
CA TYR A 133 -3.33 -1.05 -12.45
C TYR A 133 -3.29 -1.15 -13.97
N ARG A 134 -3.76 -2.28 -14.47
CA ARG A 134 -4.01 -2.54 -15.89
C ARG A 134 -5.38 -3.17 -16.07
N LEU A 135 -6.19 -2.53 -16.91
CA LEU A 135 -7.50 -3.01 -17.32
C LEU A 135 -7.39 -3.87 -18.59
N PHE A 136 -8.26 -4.87 -18.71
CA PHE A 136 -8.38 -5.75 -19.86
C PHE A 136 -9.83 -5.69 -20.36
N GLU A 137 -10.21 -4.53 -20.95
CA GLU A 137 -11.61 -4.19 -21.23
C GLU A 137 -12.26 -4.99 -22.36
N GLN A 138 -11.51 -5.51 -23.33
CA GLN A 138 -12.13 -6.16 -24.49
C GLN A 138 -11.55 -7.51 -24.90
N CYS A 139 -10.29 -7.76 -24.73
CA CYS A 139 -9.67 -9.07 -24.95
C CYS A 139 -8.29 -9.11 -24.27
N LEU A 140 -8.06 -10.10 -23.45
CA LEU A 140 -6.69 -10.51 -23.13
C LEU A 140 -6.01 -10.94 -24.42
N PRO A 141 -4.77 -10.51 -24.69
CA PRO A 141 -4.02 -11.05 -25.81
C PRO A 141 -4.01 -12.57 -25.75
N ASP A 142 -4.13 -13.24 -26.88
CA ASP A 142 -4.12 -14.73 -26.96
C ASP A 142 -2.88 -15.32 -26.32
N SER A 143 -1.80 -14.54 -26.28
CA SER A 143 -0.55 -14.91 -25.60
C SER A 143 -0.68 -15.04 -24.09
N LEU A 144 -1.68 -14.40 -23.47
CA LEU A 144 -1.91 -14.38 -22.02
C LEU A 144 -3.21 -15.10 -21.62
N ASN A 145 -4.17 -15.19 -22.52
CA ASN A 145 -5.48 -15.75 -22.22
C ASN A 145 -5.38 -17.23 -21.84
N LYS A 146 -5.95 -17.55 -20.66
CA LYS A 146 -5.93 -18.91 -20.06
C LYS A 146 -4.54 -19.48 -19.82
N LYS A 147 -3.50 -18.65 -19.83
CA LYS A 147 -2.12 -19.08 -19.55
C LYS A 147 -1.70 -18.71 -18.13
N SER A 148 -0.67 -19.42 -17.66
CA SER A 148 -0.03 -19.11 -16.39
C SER A 148 0.81 -17.84 -16.53
N VAL A 149 0.57 -16.87 -15.62
CA VAL A 149 1.26 -15.60 -15.66
C VAL A 149 1.79 -15.21 -14.28
N SER A 150 2.94 -14.55 -14.29
CA SER A 150 3.50 -13.84 -13.16
C SER A 150 3.48 -12.35 -13.46
N ILE A 151 2.93 -11.54 -12.57
CA ILE A 151 2.82 -10.10 -12.72
C ILE A 151 3.65 -9.44 -11.64
N VAL A 152 4.51 -8.53 -12.06
CA VAL A 152 5.42 -7.78 -11.19
C VAL A 152 5.39 -6.30 -11.57
N LEU A 153 5.72 -5.46 -10.63
CA LEU A 153 5.90 -4.04 -10.87
C LEU A 153 7.40 -3.75 -11.11
N LEU A 154 7.75 -3.28 -12.30
CA LEU A 154 9.11 -2.87 -12.67
C LEU A 154 9.05 -1.44 -13.18
N ASP A 155 9.90 -0.56 -12.64
CA ASP A 155 9.98 0.85 -13.08
C ASP A 155 8.61 1.55 -13.19
N ASN A 156 7.76 1.35 -12.19
CA ASN A 156 6.40 1.88 -12.16
C ASN A 156 5.48 1.39 -13.30
N LYS A 157 5.80 0.25 -13.90
CA LYS A 157 5.00 -0.40 -14.94
C LYS A 157 4.71 -1.84 -14.60
N LEU A 158 3.48 -2.28 -14.84
CA LEU A 158 3.12 -3.69 -14.69
C LEU A 158 3.72 -4.52 -15.83
N SER A 159 4.61 -5.42 -15.47
CA SER A 159 5.19 -6.43 -16.37
C SER A 159 4.46 -7.76 -16.16
N ILE A 160 3.93 -8.32 -17.24
CA ILE A 160 3.21 -9.59 -17.23
C ILE A 160 4.06 -10.61 -18.00
N LEU A 161 4.53 -11.60 -17.29
CA LEU A 161 5.40 -12.65 -17.80
C LEU A 161 4.63 -13.97 -17.85
N GLY A 162 4.67 -14.65 -19.00
CA GLY A 162 4.15 -16.02 -19.09
C GLY A 162 5.06 -16.96 -18.30
N VAL A 163 4.47 -17.81 -17.47
CA VAL A 163 5.19 -18.88 -16.76
C VAL A 163 4.95 -20.17 -17.52
N GLN A 164 6.02 -20.80 -17.96
CA GLN A 164 6.00 -22.12 -18.61
C GLN A 164 6.11 -23.22 -17.58
#